data_82a68372695a6879bcaed0e10ca6d605
#
_entry.id   82a68372695a6879bcaed0e10ca6d605
#
_cell.length_a   1.000
_cell.length_b   1.000
_cell.length_c   1.000
_cell.angle_alpha   90.00
_cell.angle_beta   90.00
_cell.angle_gamma   90.00
#
_symmetry.space_group_name_H-M   'P 1'
#
loop_
_entity.id
_entity.type
_entity.pdbx_description
1 polymer ?
#
loop_
_entity_poly.entity_id
_entity_poly.type
_entity_poly.pdbx_seq_one_letter_code
_entity_poly.pdbx_strand_id
1 'polypeptide(L)'
;MPNIADQSYLREQYKNAANLNDRIQLHVRFSTNRQDFHMWVFDQLKLAPESRVLELGCGPGSLWRPNMVRIPPGWQITLTDFSPGMLADARANLAGAHPFTFEQADAQAIPFADASFDAVIANHMLYHVPDRAKAFTEIRRVLRPAGRFYAATNGEAHLREMHDLVRQFDPTIGMWRQPGDQTFTIEQAQSELSHPFAHVLLHRYESALVVTEAEPLVAFVASMADAELTGARRAEFTRVVEQLIIADGAIHITKDTGLFEAY
;
A
#
# COMPACT_ATOMS: atom_id res chain seq x y z
N MET A 1 18.56 11.36 3.10
CA MET A 1 17.42 10.43 3.20
C MET A 1 17.35 9.58 1.94
N PRO A 2 17.10 8.28 2.03
CA PRO A 2 16.95 7.47 0.83
C PRO A 2 15.73 7.95 0.03
N ASN A 3 15.89 8.09 -1.27
CA ASN A 3 14.79 8.38 -2.18
C ASN A 3 13.90 7.14 -2.27
N ILE A 4 12.62 7.22 -1.89
CA ILE A 4 11.67 6.09 -1.92
C ILE A 4 11.39 5.56 -3.34
N ALA A 5 11.80 6.30 -4.37
CA ALA A 5 11.79 5.88 -5.76
C ALA A 5 13.15 5.32 -6.23
N ASP A 6 14.16 5.24 -5.35
CA ASP A 6 15.45 4.63 -5.66
C ASP A 6 15.29 3.10 -5.75
N GLN A 7 15.59 2.56 -6.92
CA GLN A 7 15.43 1.13 -7.19
C GLN A 7 16.34 0.25 -6.32
N SER A 8 17.50 0.73 -5.89
CA SER A 8 18.39 -0.01 -5.00
C SER A 8 17.82 -0.10 -3.58
N TYR A 9 17.26 1.00 -3.09
CA TYR A 9 16.56 1.08 -1.81
C TYR A 9 15.31 0.18 -1.80
N LEU A 10 14.49 0.23 -2.86
CA LEU A 10 13.31 -0.62 -3.00
C LEU A 10 13.65 -2.11 -2.98
N ARG A 11 14.73 -2.52 -3.67
CA ARG A 11 15.18 -3.93 -3.67
C ARG A 11 15.56 -4.43 -2.27
N GLU A 12 16.17 -3.59 -1.44
CA GLU A 12 16.54 -3.97 -0.07
C GLU A 12 15.34 -3.95 0.88
N GLN A 13 14.50 -2.92 0.83
CA GLN A 13 13.29 -2.76 1.66
C GLN A 13 12.26 -3.86 1.41
N TYR A 14 12.10 -4.27 0.17
CA TYR A 14 11.12 -5.28 -0.26
C TYR A 14 11.78 -6.59 -0.69
N LYS A 15 12.96 -6.90 -0.12
CA LYS A 15 13.64 -8.17 -0.33
C LYS A 15 12.80 -9.36 0.15
N ASN A 16 12.02 -9.15 1.22
CA ASN A 16 11.02 -10.07 1.74
C ASN A 16 9.93 -9.29 2.52
N ALA A 17 8.87 -9.99 2.92
CA ALA A 17 7.72 -9.41 3.62
C ALA A 17 7.95 -9.14 5.13
N ALA A 18 9.13 -9.36 5.73
CA ALA A 18 9.32 -9.28 7.17
C ALA A 18 8.99 -7.88 7.73
N ASN A 19 9.60 -6.82 7.19
CA ASN A 19 9.32 -5.43 7.61
C ASN A 19 7.86 -5.02 7.34
N LEU A 20 7.24 -5.58 6.30
CA LEU A 20 5.84 -5.35 5.98
C LEU A 20 4.92 -5.99 7.03
N ASN A 21 5.25 -7.16 7.55
CA ASN A 21 4.45 -7.85 8.56
C ASN A 21 4.35 -7.06 9.87
N ASP A 22 5.43 -6.47 10.36
CA ASP A 22 5.42 -5.65 11.57
C ASP A 22 4.49 -4.43 11.41
N ARG A 23 4.48 -3.82 10.21
CA ARG A 23 3.57 -2.71 9.88
C ARG A 23 2.11 -3.15 9.83
N ILE A 24 1.83 -4.33 9.29
CA ILE A 24 0.48 -4.89 9.21
C ILE A 24 -0.09 -5.14 10.61
N GLN A 25 0.72 -5.62 11.56
CA GLN A 25 0.25 -5.94 12.92
C GLN A 25 -0.38 -4.75 13.65
N LEU A 26 0.18 -3.54 13.53
CA LEU A 26 -0.40 -2.34 14.13
C LEU A 26 -1.82 -2.08 13.58
N HIS A 27 -1.99 -2.19 12.27
CA HIS A 27 -3.28 -1.98 11.63
C HIS A 27 -4.30 -3.07 11.95
N VAL A 28 -3.89 -4.33 11.97
CA VAL A 28 -4.78 -5.47 12.28
C VAL A 28 -5.31 -5.38 13.71
N ARG A 29 -4.45 -5.01 14.68
CA ARG A 29 -4.81 -5.03 16.09
C ARG A 29 -5.64 -3.82 16.53
N PHE A 30 -5.37 -2.64 15.98
CA PHE A 30 -5.88 -1.37 16.52
C PHE A 30 -6.77 -0.59 15.54
N SER A 31 -7.09 -1.12 14.35
CA SER A 31 -7.99 -0.46 13.42
C SER A 31 -9.42 -0.41 13.96
N THR A 32 -10.04 0.77 13.87
CA THR A 32 -11.46 0.94 14.25
C THR A 32 -12.41 0.31 13.24
N ASN A 33 -12.01 0.25 11.96
CA ASN A 33 -12.76 -0.49 10.95
C ASN A 33 -12.49 -1.98 11.08
N ARG A 34 -13.55 -2.77 11.26
CA ARG A 34 -13.48 -4.23 11.39
C ARG A 34 -13.31 -4.95 10.06
N GLN A 35 -13.66 -4.30 8.94
CA GLN A 35 -13.43 -4.85 7.62
C GLN A 35 -11.95 -4.69 7.27
N ASP A 36 -11.30 -5.75 6.86
CA ASP A 36 -9.93 -5.71 6.34
C ASP A 36 -9.85 -4.80 5.10
N PHE A 37 -8.78 -4.03 4.97
CA PHE A 37 -8.59 -3.09 3.87
C PHE A 37 -8.63 -3.77 2.49
N HIS A 38 -7.99 -4.93 2.35
CA HIS A 38 -7.96 -5.65 1.07
C HIS A 38 -9.31 -6.29 0.73
N MET A 39 -10.09 -6.69 1.74
CA MET A 39 -11.47 -7.12 1.53
C MET A 39 -12.34 -5.95 1.08
N TRP A 40 -12.15 -4.77 1.68
CA TRP A 40 -12.84 -3.56 1.28
C TRP A 40 -12.47 -3.12 -0.14
N VAL A 41 -11.19 -3.15 -0.51
CA VAL A 41 -10.73 -2.87 -1.89
C VAL A 41 -11.41 -3.82 -2.87
N PHE A 42 -11.43 -5.13 -2.55
CA PHE A 42 -12.07 -6.13 -3.41
C PHE A 42 -13.56 -5.84 -3.63
N ASP A 43 -14.28 -5.32 -2.62
CA ASP A 43 -15.70 -4.94 -2.72
C ASP A 43 -15.94 -3.76 -3.68
N GLN A 44 -14.92 -2.94 -3.94
CA GLN A 44 -15.02 -1.83 -4.89
C GLN A 44 -14.80 -2.28 -6.34
N LEU A 45 -14.29 -3.49 -6.59
CA LEU A 45 -14.00 -3.99 -7.92
C LEU A 45 -15.29 -4.34 -8.67
N LYS A 46 -15.74 -3.45 -9.55
CA LYS A 46 -16.97 -3.61 -10.36
C LYS A 46 -16.63 -4.25 -11.69
N LEU A 47 -16.36 -5.54 -11.69
CA LEU A 47 -15.87 -6.28 -12.86
C LEU A 47 -16.87 -7.35 -13.30
N ALA A 48 -16.87 -7.63 -14.62
CA ALA A 48 -17.67 -8.70 -15.18
C ALA A 48 -17.15 -10.10 -14.77
N PRO A 49 -17.97 -11.16 -14.83
CA PRO A 49 -17.59 -12.51 -14.41
C PRO A 49 -16.37 -13.11 -15.12
N GLU A 50 -16.07 -12.67 -16.35
CA GLU A 50 -14.98 -13.18 -17.20
C GLU A 50 -13.86 -12.17 -17.38
N SER A 51 -13.60 -11.32 -16.37
CA SER A 51 -12.65 -10.22 -16.48
C SER A 51 -11.19 -10.68 -16.44
N ARG A 52 -10.37 -10.01 -17.24
CA ARG A 52 -8.90 -10.10 -17.22
C ARG A 52 -8.37 -8.97 -16.33
N VAL A 53 -7.73 -9.33 -15.24
CA VAL A 53 -7.26 -8.40 -14.20
C VAL A 53 -5.74 -8.42 -14.13
N LEU A 54 -5.13 -7.25 -14.15
CA LEU A 54 -3.71 -7.05 -13.89
C LEU A 54 -3.54 -6.34 -12.54
N GLU A 55 -2.70 -6.86 -11.66
CA GLU A 55 -2.22 -6.11 -10.51
C GLU A 55 -0.75 -5.75 -10.68
N LEU A 56 -0.43 -4.45 -10.54
CA LEU A 56 0.90 -3.90 -10.52
C LEU A 56 1.36 -3.72 -9.07
N GLY A 57 2.57 -4.21 -8.72
CA GLY A 57 3.07 -4.15 -7.37
C GLY A 57 2.23 -4.99 -6.40
N CYS A 58 1.98 -6.25 -6.73
CA CYS A 58 1.12 -7.14 -5.93
C CYS A 58 1.69 -7.48 -4.55
N GLY A 59 2.98 -7.18 -4.32
CA GLY A 59 3.66 -7.57 -3.08
C GLY A 59 3.54 -9.07 -2.81
N PRO A 60 3.29 -9.47 -1.56
CA PRO A 60 3.11 -10.90 -1.19
C PRO A 60 1.71 -11.44 -1.51
N GLY A 61 0.92 -10.77 -2.36
CA GLY A 61 -0.44 -11.17 -2.74
C GLY A 61 -1.53 -10.77 -1.74
N SER A 62 -1.32 -9.68 -1.02
CA SER A 62 -2.16 -9.26 0.12
C SER A 62 -3.61 -8.99 -0.27
N LEU A 63 -3.89 -8.45 -1.47
CA LEU A 63 -5.26 -8.24 -1.95
C LEU A 63 -6.02 -9.57 -2.09
N TRP A 64 -5.35 -10.58 -2.59
CA TRP A 64 -6.02 -11.83 -2.99
C TRP A 64 -6.18 -12.83 -1.86
N ARG A 65 -5.21 -12.90 -0.94
CA ARG A 65 -5.21 -13.88 0.14
C ARG A 65 -6.52 -13.92 0.96
N PRO A 66 -7.05 -12.79 1.48
CA PRO A 66 -8.32 -12.81 2.21
C PRO A 66 -9.55 -12.98 1.30
N ASN A 67 -9.39 -12.81 -0.02
CA ASN A 67 -10.47 -12.81 -1.00
C ASN A 67 -10.54 -14.09 -1.85
N MET A 68 -9.67 -15.08 -1.63
CA MET A 68 -9.52 -16.26 -2.50
C MET A 68 -10.85 -16.98 -2.79
N VAL A 69 -11.68 -17.15 -1.77
CA VAL A 69 -12.98 -17.83 -1.91
C VAL A 69 -14.07 -16.96 -2.58
N ARG A 70 -13.78 -15.68 -2.77
CA ARG A 70 -14.68 -14.68 -3.35
C ARG A 70 -14.37 -14.39 -4.82
N ILE A 71 -13.20 -14.83 -5.31
CA ILE A 71 -12.79 -14.61 -6.70
C ILE A 71 -13.75 -15.36 -7.63
N PRO A 72 -14.41 -14.65 -8.58
CA PRO A 72 -15.21 -15.32 -9.59
C PRO A 72 -14.37 -16.30 -10.41
N PRO A 73 -14.85 -17.54 -10.65
CA PRO A 73 -14.04 -18.58 -11.31
C PRO A 73 -13.61 -18.22 -12.75
N GLY A 74 -14.29 -17.29 -13.42
CA GLY A 74 -13.95 -16.82 -14.76
C GLY A 74 -12.88 -15.72 -14.80
N TRP A 75 -12.49 -15.14 -13.66
CA TRP A 75 -11.45 -14.11 -13.67
C TRP A 75 -10.08 -14.70 -14.00
N GLN A 76 -9.38 -14.03 -14.94
CA GLN A 76 -7.99 -14.31 -15.29
C GLN A 76 -7.11 -13.25 -14.66
N ILE A 77 -6.38 -13.62 -13.59
CA ILE A 77 -5.65 -12.66 -12.77
C ILE A 77 -4.15 -12.80 -13.01
N THR A 78 -3.52 -11.73 -13.45
CA THR A 78 -2.07 -11.60 -13.59
C THR A 78 -1.54 -10.69 -12.49
N LEU A 79 -0.64 -11.22 -11.66
CA LEU A 79 0.02 -10.53 -10.57
C LEU A 79 1.43 -10.16 -10.98
N THR A 80 1.76 -8.87 -10.87
CA THR A 80 3.10 -8.39 -11.21
C THR A 80 3.71 -7.61 -10.06
N ASP A 81 5.03 -7.70 -9.94
CA ASP A 81 5.82 -6.89 -9.03
C ASP A 81 7.19 -6.61 -9.64
N PHE A 82 7.78 -5.48 -9.24
CA PHE A 82 9.16 -5.16 -9.62
C PHE A 82 10.18 -6.06 -8.92
N SER A 83 9.86 -6.50 -7.68
CA SER A 83 10.68 -7.38 -6.85
C SER A 83 10.41 -8.85 -7.12
N PRO A 84 11.42 -9.64 -7.58
CA PRO A 84 11.28 -11.10 -7.70
C PRO A 84 11.00 -11.79 -6.36
N GLY A 85 11.50 -11.22 -5.25
CA GLY A 85 11.25 -11.75 -3.89
C GLY A 85 9.78 -11.65 -3.51
N MET A 86 9.14 -10.51 -3.77
CA MET A 86 7.70 -10.33 -3.54
C MET A 86 6.86 -11.30 -4.38
N LEU A 87 7.25 -11.54 -5.64
CA LEU A 87 6.57 -12.54 -6.48
C LEU A 87 6.75 -13.97 -5.95
N ALA A 88 7.90 -14.30 -5.39
CA ALA A 88 8.11 -15.60 -4.75
C ALA A 88 7.20 -15.77 -3.51
N ASP A 89 7.11 -14.74 -2.68
CA ASP A 89 6.21 -14.72 -1.52
C ASP A 89 4.74 -14.81 -1.95
N ALA A 90 4.34 -14.07 -3.01
CA ALA A 90 2.97 -14.15 -3.55
C ALA A 90 2.62 -15.55 -4.05
N ARG A 91 3.52 -16.20 -4.79
CA ARG A 91 3.33 -17.59 -5.23
C ARG A 91 3.14 -18.55 -4.07
N ALA A 92 3.95 -18.40 -3.02
CA ALA A 92 3.84 -19.24 -1.83
C ALA A 92 2.53 -19.00 -1.06
N ASN A 93 2.14 -17.73 -0.88
CA ASN A 93 0.96 -17.34 -0.12
C ASN A 93 -0.37 -17.67 -0.81
N LEU A 94 -0.38 -17.75 -2.15
CA LEU A 94 -1.57 -17.95 -2.97
C LEU A 94 -1.63 -19.36 -3.61
N ALA A 95 -0.73 -20.25 -3.22
CA ALA A 95 -0.65 -21.59 -3.80
C ALA A 95 -1.96 -22.38 -3.70
N GLY A 96 -2.42 -22.92 -4.83
CA GLY A 96 -3.51 -23.90 -4.88
C GLY A 96 -4.93 -23.33 -4.81
N ALA A 97 -5.13 -22.02 -4.72
CA ALA A 97 -6.46 -21.44 -4.53
C ALA A 97 -7.16 -20.95 -5.81
N HIS A 98 -6.40 -20.39 -6.74
CA HIS A 98 -6.85 -19.87 -8.04
C HIS A 98 -5.69 -19.93 -9.03
N PRO A 99 -5.91 -20.10 -10.34
CA PRO A 99 -4.84 -20.13 -11.34
C PRO A 99 -4.31 -18.71 -11.62
N PHE A 100 -3.54 -18.15 -10.70
CA PHE A 100 -2.86 -16.87 -10.91
C PHE A 100 -1.70 -17.00 -11.88
N THR A 101 -1.54 -15.99 -12.75
CA THR A 101 -0.30 -15.79 -13.53
C THR A 101 0.59 -14.81 -12.78
N PHE A 102 1.90 -15.05 -12.79
CA PHE A 102 2.88 -14.18 -12.10
C PHE A 102 3.97 -13.78 -13.08
N GLU A 103 4.20 -12.47 -13.20
CA GLU A 103 5.20 -11.90 -14.11
C GLU A 103 5.95 -10.76 -13.43
N GLN A 104 7.27 -10.67 -13.64
CA GLN A 104 8.02 -9.50 -13.17
C GLN A 104 7.80 -8.34 -14.13
N ALA A 105 7.39 -7.18 -13.62
CA ALA A 105 7.13 -6.00 -14.44
C ALA A 105 7.49 -4.70 -13.74
N ASP A 106 7.96 -3.73 -14.56
CA ASP A 106 8.00 -2.33 -14.20
C ASP A 106 6.71 -1.65 -14.69
N ALA A 107 6.02 -0.92 -13.82
CA ALA A 107 4.81 -0.18 -14.17
C ALA A 107 5.04 0.85 -15.29
N GLN A 108 6.29 1.28 -15.49
CA GLN A 108 6.70 2.20 -16.55
C GLN A 108 6.95 1.50 -17.92
N ALA A 109 6.91 0.17 -17.96
CA ALA A 109 7.11 -0.64 -19.16
C ALA A 109 6.38 -1.98 -19.01
N ILE A 110 5.07 -1.96 -19.10
CA ILE A 110 4.21 -3.13 -18.86
C ILE A 110 4.32 -4.14 -20.02
N PRO A 111 4.78 -5.40 -19.78
CA PRO A 111 5.13 -6.35 -20.83
C PRO A 111 3.91 -7.07 -21.44
N PHE A 112 2.81 -6.36 -21.60
CA PHE A 112 1.57 -6.91 -22.19
C PHE A 112 1.11 -6.05 -23.38
N ALA A 113 0.35 -6.67 -24.29
CA ALA A 113 -0.19 -6.00 -25.46
C ALA A 113 -1.25 -4.94 -25.08
N ASP A 114 -1.50 -4.01 -25.99
CA ASP A 114 -2.56 -3.02 -25.87
C ASP A 114 -3.94 -3.69 -25.68
N ALA A 115 -4.81 -3.05 -24.92
CA ALA A 115 -6.19 -3.48 -24.67
C ALA A 115 -6.30 -4.96 -24.21
N SER A 116 -5.38 -5.40 -23.34
CA SER A 116 -5.32 -6.78 -22.84
C SER A 116 -6.17 -7.02 -21.58
N PHE A 117 -6.45 -5.98 -20.79
CA PHE A 117 -7.07 -6.10 -19.47
C PHE A 117 -8.36 -5.31 -19.35
N ASP A 118 -9.32 -5.86 -18.62
CA ASP A 118 -10.57 -5.20 -18.24
C ASP A 118 -10.37 -4.33 -16.98
N ALA A 119 -9.38 -4.68 -16.14
CA ALA A 119 -8.99 -3.90 -15.00
C ALA A 119 -7.47 -3.94 -14.76
N VAL A 120 -6.93 -2.81 -14.30
CA VAL A 120 -5.60 -2.70 -13.71
C VAL A 120 -5.74 -2.22 -12.28
N ILE A 121 -5.01 -2.84 -11.34
CA ILE A 121 -5.02 -2.51 -9.92
C ILE A 121 -3.60 -2.12 -9.50
N ALA A 122 -3.45 -1.05 -8.71
CA ALA A 122 -2.19 -0.59 -8.15
C ALA A 122 -2.38 -0.17 -6.68
N ASN A 123 -2.22 -1.11 -5.75
CA ASN A 123 -2.43 -0.86 -4.33
C ASN A 123 -1.13 -0.44 -3.64
N HIS A 124 -1.08 0.79 -3.11
CA HIS A 124 0.05 1.29 -2.30
C HIS A 124 1.43 1.11 -2.93
N MET A 125 1.54 1.29 -4.26
CA MET A 125 2.81 1.12 -4.99
C MET A 125 3.21 2.34 -5.84
N LEU A 126 2.27 3.19 -6.27
CA LEU A 126 2.53 4.28 -7.23
C LEU A 126 3.49 5.34 -6.69
N TYR A 127 3.58 5.52 -5.39
CA TYR A 127 4.57 6.42 -4.77
C TYR A 127 6.01 5.89 -4.88
N HIS A 128 6.21 4.65 -5.31
CA HIS A 128 7.52 4.07 -5.62
C HIS A 128 7.89 4.21 -7.11
N VAL A 129 6.98 4.69 -7.95
CA VAL A 129 7.20 4.83 -9.40
C VAL A 129 7.83 6.19 -9.71
N PRO A 130 9.07 6.23 -10.25
CA PRO A 130 9.76 7.48 -10.54
C PRO A 130 9.04 8.36 -11.57
N ASP A 131 8.56 7.75 -12.67
CA ASP A 131 7.83 8.41 -13.74
C ASP A 131 6.39 7.88 -13.80
N ARG A 132 5.51 8.46 -12.97
CA ARG A 132 4.09 8.08 -12.93
C ARG A 132 3.35 8.43 -14.21
N ALA A 133 3.72 9.50 -14.90
CA ALA A 133 3.08 9.86 -16.17
C ALA A 133 3.28 8.76 -17.22
N LYS A 134 4.50 8.21 -17.28
CA LYS A 134 4.81 7.05 -18.14
C LYS A 134 4.04 5.81 -17.68
N ALA A 135 3.97 5.54 -16.38
CA ALA A 135 3.19 4.40 -15.85
C ALA A 135 1.70 4.54 -16.19
N PHE A 136 1.11 5.71 -16.06
CA PHE A 136 -0.29 5.93 -16.45
C PHE A 136 -0.52 5.76 -17.94
N THR A 137 0.44 6.16 -18.77
CA THR A 137 0.39 5.90 -20.22
C THR A 137 0.37 4.40 -20.50
N GLU A 138 1.22 3.62 -19.86
CA GLU A 138 1.26 2.16 -19.98
C GLU A 138 -0.01 1.50 -19.44
N ILE A 139 -0.50 1.93 -18.27
CA ILE A 139 -1.76 1.45 -17.70
C ILE A 139 -2.91 1.70 -18.68
N ARG A 140 -3.01 2.90 -19.24
CA ARG A 140 -4.04 3.24 -20.21
C ARG A 140 -3.92 2.42 -21.50
N ARG A 141 -2.69 2.16 -21.96
CA ARG A 141 -2.41 1.34 -23.14
C ARG A 141 -2.90 -0.09 -22.98
N VAL A 142 -2.62 -0.72 -21.83
CA VAL A 142 -3.00 -2.12 -21.61
C VAL A 142 -4.47 -2.30 -21.23
N LEU A 143 -5.14 -1.24 -20.77
CA LEU A 143 -6.58 -1.26 -20.51
C LEU A 143 -7.39 -1.26 -21.79
N ARG A 144 -8.44 -2.08 -21.84
CA ARG A 144 -9.48 -2.03 -22.85
C ARG A 144 -10.21 -0.69 -22.84
N PRO A 145 -10.91 -0.30 -23.92
CA PRO A 145 -11.61 1.00 -23.98
C PRO A 145 -12.56 1.27 -22.80
N ALA A 146 -13.24 0.26 -22.28
CA ALA A 146 -14.14 0.37 -21.12
C ALA A 146 -13.49 -0.14 -19.82
N GLY A 147 -12.19 -0.41 -19.84
CA GLY A 147 -11.44 -0.93 -18.68
C GLY A 147 -11.31 0.09 -17.57
N ARG A 148 -11.13 -0.42 -16.36
CA ARG A 148 -11.05 0.40 -15.14
C ARG A 148 -9.67 0.29 -14.48
N PHE A 149 -9.19 1.41 -13.99
CA PHE A 149 -8.00 1.49 -13.17
C PHE A 149 -8.39 1.72 -11.70
N TYR A 150 -7.85 0.91 -10.82
CA TYR A 150 -8.03 1.03 -9.37
C TYR A 150 -6.69 1.31 -8.72
N ALA A 151 -6.58 2.44 -8.01
CA ALA A 151 -5.33 2.88 -7.37
C ALA A 151 -5.56 3.23 -5.90
N ALA A 152 -5.00 2.45 -4.99
CA ALA A 152 -5.05 2.78 -3.58
C ALA A 152 -3.81 3.58 -3.14
N THR A 153 -4.06 4.60 -2.32
CA THR A 153 -3.01 5.39 -1.68
C THR A 153 -3.49 6.02 -0.38
N ASN A 154 -2.56 6.66 0.34
CA ASN A 154 -2.84 7.40 1.56
C ASN A 154 -2.90 8.90 1.28
N GLY A 155 -3.69 9.62 2.08
CA GLY A 155 -3.71 11.08 2.11
C GLY A 155 -2.60 11.66 2.97
N GLU A 156 -2.46 12.98 2.93
CA GLU A 156 -1.44 13.72 3.68
C GLU A 156 -1.61 13.62 5.20
N ALA A 157 -2.84 13.40 5.67
CA ALA A 157 -3.13 13.26 7.09
C ALA A 157 -2.88 11.83 7.64
N HIS A 158 -2.44 10.87 6.77
CA HIS A 158 -2.24 9.48 7.19
C HIS A 158 -1.15 9.35 8.24
N LEU A 159 -1.49 8.77 9.40
CA LEU A 159 -0.60 8.54 10.57
C LEU A 159 0.03 9.83 11.14
N ARG A 160 -0.62 10.98 10.95
CA ARG A 160 -0.09 12.29 11.36
C ARG A 160 0.33 12.32 12.83
N GLU A 161 -0.49 11.80 13.75
CA GLU A 161 -0.23 11.81 15.18
C GLU A 161 1.00 10.97 15.55
N MET A 162 1.23 9.88 14.83
CA MET A 162 2.44 9.07 14.98
C MET A 162 3.68 9.84 14.52
N HIS A 163 3.61 10.52 13.38
CA HIS A 163 4.72 11.35 12.88
C HIS A 163 5.02 12.51 13.85
N ASP A 164 3.99 13.14 14.41
CA ASP A 164 4.15 14.21 15.41
C ASP A 164 4.78 13.69 16.68
N LEU A 165 4.37 12.53 17.17
CA LEU A 165 4.95 11.87 18.33
C LEU A 165 6.44 11.57 18.16
N VAL A 166 6.83 10.99 17.03
CA VAL A 166 8.24 10.70 16.73
C VAL A 166 9.06 12.01 16.66
N ARG A 167 8.53 13.04 15.99
CA ARG A 167 9.19 14.34 15.88
C ARG A 167 9.36 15.05 17.22
N GLN A 168 8.37 14.94 18.12
CA GLN A 168 8.45 15.49 19.49
C GLN A 168 9.46 14.73 20.34
N PHE A 169 9.55 13.42 20.18
CA PHE A 169 10.53 12.59 20.88
C PHE A 169 11.95 12.90 20.40
N ASP A 170 12.17 12.89 19.10
CA ASP A 170 13.47 13.19 18.50
C ASP A 170 13.33 13.58 17.04
N PRO A 171 13.52 14.88 16.69
CA PRO A 171 13.39 15.36 15.32
C PRO A 171 14.49 14.85 14.37
N THR A 172 15.52 14.17 14.86
CA THR A 172 16.57 13.57 14.04
C THR A 172 16.21 12.19 13.52
N ILE A 173 15.16 11.54 14.09
CA ILE A 173 14.68 10.27 13.57
C ILE A 173 14.01 10.50 12.21
N GLY A 174 14.65 10.00 11.16
CA GLY A 174 14.10 10.02 9.81
C GLY A 174 13.00 8.99 9.66
N MET A 175 11.76 9.44 9.51
CA MET A 175 10.68 8.59 9.01
C MET A 175 10.71 8.65 7.48
N TRP A 176 10.63 7.52 6.79
CA TRP A 176 10.75 7.48 5.32
C TRP A 176 9.62 8.18 4.55
N ARG A 177 8.67 8.79 5.24
CA ARG A 177 7.71 9.75 4.70
C ARG A 177 7.74 11.01 5.54
N GLN A 178 8.29 12.09 4.97
CA GLN A 178 8.16 13.43 5.53
C GLN A 178 6.95 14.12 4.90
N PRO A 179 6.23 14.98 5.65
CA PRO A 179 5.27 15.89 5.04
C PRO A 179 5.95 16.72 3.94
N GLY A 180 5.44 16.65 2.71
CA GLY A 180 6.00 17.37 1.55
C GLY A 180 6.92 16.56 0.65
N ASP A 181 7.26 15.31 0.97
CA ASP A 181 7.87 14.40 0.00
C ASP A 181 6.93 14.21 -1.19
N GLN A 182 7.48 14.17 -2.41
CA GLN A 182 6.71 13.93 -3.64
C GLN A 182 6.19 12.49 -3.67
N THR A 183 5.18 12.25 -2.86
CA THR A 183 4.50 10.97 -2.75
C THR A 183 3.20 11.05 -3.52
N PHE A 184 2.72 9.94 -4.03
CA PHE A 184 1.41 9.85 -4.63
C PHE A 184 0.36 9.83 -3.50
N THR A 185 -0.03 11.01 -2.99
CA THR A 185 -1.07 11.15 -1.96
C THR A 185 -2.47 11.22 -2.59
N ILE A 186 -3.52 11.10 -1.77
CA ILE A 186 -4.91 11.26 -2.25
C ILE A 186 -5.09 12.62 -2.94
N GLU A 187 -4.51 13.68 -2.38
CA GLU A 187 -4.62 15.05 -2.87
C GLU A 187 -3.93 15.21 -4.24
N GLN A 188 -2.77 14.58 -4.43
CA GLN A 188 -2.03 14.60 -5.69
C GLN A 188 -2.65 13.67 -6.74
N ALA A 189 -3.09 12.47 -6.31
CA ALA A 189 -3.63 11.44 -7.18
C ALA A 189 -4.85 11.91 -7.97
N GLN A 190 -5.74 12.70 -7.34
CA GLN A 190 -6.91 13.26 -8.02
C GLN A 190 -6.51 14.08 -9.26
N SER A 191 -5.51 14.93 -9.13
CA SER A 191 -5.00 15.74 -10.24
C SER A 191 -4.27 14.90 -11.28
N GLU A 192 -3.34 14.03 -10.85
CA GLU A 192 -2.53 13.23 -11.76
C GLU A 192 -3.40 12.25 -12.60
N LEU A 193 -4.40 11.63 -11.99
CA LEU A 193 -5.29 10.68 -12.68
C LEU A 193 -6.28 11.37 -13.63
N SER A 194 -6.65 12.62 -13.37
CA SER A 194 -7.57 13.37 -14.25
C SER A 194 -6.99 13.71 -15.62
N HIS A 195 -5.68 13.54 -15.84
CA HIS A 195 -5.06 13.74 -17.15
C HIS A 195 -5.29 12.54 -18.08
N PRO A 196 -4.99 11.28 -17.66
CA PRO A 196 -5.16 10.10 -18.52
C PRO A 196 -6.58 9.50 -18.49
N PHE A 197 -7.42 9.84 -17.53
CA PHE A 197 -8.76 9.27 -17.36
C PHE A 197 -9.84 10.36 -17.32
N ALA A 198 -10.95 10.10 -18.02
CA ALA A 198 -12.07 11.04 -18.11
C ALA A 198 -12.88 11.13 -16.80
N HIS A 199 -12.94 10.04 -16.05
CA HIS A 199 -13.67 9.92 -14.79
C HIS A 199 -12.73 9.40 -13.71
N VAL A 200 -12.72 10.09 -12.58
CA VAL A 200 -11.92 9.73 -11.40
C VAL A 200 -12.79 9.85 -10.16
N LEU A 201 -13.06 8.73 -9.52
CA LEU A 201 -13.88 8.63 -8.31
C LEU A 201 -13.00 8.19 -7.15
N LEU A 202 -13.11 8.87 -6.00
CA LEU A 202 -12.43 8.50 -4.76
C LEU A 202 -13.41 7.79 -3.82
N HIS A 203 -13.07 6.57 -3.45
CA HIS A 203 -13.69 5.82 -2.35
C HIS A 203 -12.80 5.92 -1.12
N ARG A 204 -13.31 6.44 0.00
CA ARG A 204 -12.54 6.53 1.25
C ARG A 204 -12.74 5.30 2.11
N TYR A 205 -11.65 4.79 2.65
CA TYR A 205 -11.67 3.72 3.66
C TYR A 205 -11.70 4.35 5.04
N GLU A 206 -12.91 4.55 5.56
CA GLU A 206 -13.13 5.16 6.88
C GLU A 206 -12.57 4.29 8.00
N SER A 207 -11.51 4.74 8.65
CA SER A 207 -10.82 4.03 9.72
C SER A 207 -9.92 4.98 10.52
N ALA A 208 -9.55 4.55 11.74
CA ALA A 208 -8.51 5.13 12.57
C ALA A 208 -7.77 4.01 13.32
N LEU A 209 -6.71 4.32 14.05
CA LEU A 209 -6.14 3.40 15.03
C LEU A 209 -6.41 3.91 16.45
N VAL A 210 -6.75 2.99 17.34
CA VAL A 210 -6.88 3.23 18.79
C VAL A 210 -5.86 2.32 19.48
N VAL A 211 -4.66 2.83 19.65
CA VAL A 211 -3.50 2.06 20.10
C VAL A 211 -3.47 2.02 21.62
N THR A 212 -3.65 0.85 22.19
CA THR A 212 -3.68 0.60 23.64
C THR A 212 -2.44 -0.13 24.17
N GLU A 213 -1.49 -0.46 23.29
CA GLU A 213 -0.26 -1.16 23.64
C GLU A 213 0.94 -0.49 22.94
N ALA A 214 2.01 -0.26 23.68
CA ALA A 214 3.16 0.48 23.18
C ALA A 214 3.97 -0.30 22.12
N GLU A 215 4.26 -1.57 22.38
CA GLU A 215 5.20 -2.33 21.54
C GLU A 215 4.81 -2.41 20.06
N PRO A 216 3.54 -2.62 19.65
CA PRO A 216 3.18 -2.61 18.23
C PRO A 216 3.41 -1.27 17.54
N LEU A 217 3.20 -0.14 18.24
CA LEU A 217 3.49 1.18 17.70
C LEU A 217 5.00 1.42 17.59
N VAL A 218 5.75 1.03 18.61
CA VAL A 218 7.22 1.14 18.63
C VAL A 218 7.86 0.29 17.55
N ALA A 219 7.38 -0.95 17.36
CA ALA A 219 7.85 -1.86 16.30
C ALA A 219 7.56 -1.27 14.91
N PHE A 220 6.37 -0.71 14.70
CA PHE A 220 6.02 -0.01 13.46
C PHE A 220 6.99 1.13 13.18
N VAL A 221 7.21 2.04 14.15
CA VAL A 221 8.14 3.18 14.01
C VAL A 221 9.56 2.68 13.75
N ALA A 222 10.05 1.68 14.48
CA ALA A 222 11.37 1.11 14.29
C ALA A 222 11.55 0.49 12.89
N SER A 223 10.49 -0.10 12.33
CA SER A 223 10.51 -0.65 10.95
C SER A 223 10.60 0.43 9.86
N MET A 224 10.32 1.69 10.22
CA MET A 224 10.36 2.84 9.31
C MET A 224 11.59 3.73 9.52
N ALA A 225 12.23 3.67 10.68
CA ALA A 225 13.27 4.59 11.14
C ALA A 225 14.71 4.15 10.77
N ASP A 226 14.90 3.34 9.75
CA ASP A 226 16.22 2.96 9.19
C ASP A 226 17.34 2.80 10.25
N ALA A 227 17.18 1.89 11.20
CA ALA A 227 18.14 1.59 12.29
C ALA A 227 18.38 2.73 13.32
N GLU A 228 17.73 3.88 13.23
CA GLU A 228 17.92 4.99 14.16
C GLU A 228 17.20 4.77 15.51
N LEU A 229 16.17 3.91 15.56
CA LEU A 229 15.42 3.60 16.77
C LEU A 229 15.78 2.21 17.31
N THR A 230 16.95 2.08 17.92
CA THR A 230 17.49 0.82 18.48
C THR A 230 17.99 1.00 19.91
N GLY A 231 18.26 -0.11 20.61
CA GLY A 231 18.89 -0.12 21.93
C GLY A 231 18.21 0.78 22.96
N ALA A 232 19.00 1.62 23.62
CA ALA A 232 18.53 2.53 24.67
C ALA A 232 17.48 3.54 24.16
N ARG A 233 17.64 4.02 22.93
CA ARG A 233 16.72 4.99 22.30
C ARG A 233 15.33 4.39 22.06
N ARG A 234 15.26 3.13 21.62
CA ARG A 234 14.00 2.38 21.49
C ARG A 234 13.33 2.20 22.85
N ALA A 235 14.09 1.81 23.89
CA ALA A 235 13.56 1.67 25.25
C ALA A 235 13.03 2.99 25.83
N GLU A 236 13.67 4.10 25.50
CA GLU A 236 13.20 5.43 25.90
C GLU A 236 11.91 5.82 25.17
N PHE A 237 11.85 5.62 23.87
CA PHE A 237 10.63 5.86 23.09
C PHE A 237 9.47 4.98 23.56
N THR A 238 9.74 3.70 23.88
CA THR A 238 8.72 2.80 24.45
C THR A 238 8.14 3.38 25.73
N ARG A 239 8.98 3.88 26.67
CA ARG A 239 8.49 4.51 27.90
C ARG A 239 7.63 5.74 27.66
N VAL A 240 7.98 6.58 26.68
CA VAL A 240 7.15 7.74 26.29
C VAL A 240 5.79 7.29 25.79
N VAL A 241 5.73 6.30 24.92
CA VAL A 241 4.48 5.74 24.38
C VAL A 241 3.63 5.12 25.51
N GLU A 242 4.24 4.35 26.42
CA GLU A 242 3.55 3.77 27.59
C GLU A 242 2.94 4.84 28.48
N GLN A 243 3.68 5.92 28.77
CA GLN A 243 3.19 7.03 29.60
C GLN A 243 1.99 7.72 28.96
N LEU A 244 1.99 7.94 27.65
CA LEU A 244 0.83 8.50 26.94
C LEU A 244 -0.38 7.58 27.00
N ILE A 245 -0.20 6.28 26.81
CA ILE A 245 -1.29 5.29 26.92
C ILE A 245 -1.84 5.25 28.35
N ILE A 246 -0.98 5.33 29.38
CA ILE A 246 -1.42 5.35 30.78
C ILE A 246 -2.22 6.62 31.08
N ALA A 247 -1.79 7.77 30.55
CA ALA A 247 -2.44 9.06 30.79
C ALA A 247 -3.80 9.17 30.11
N ASP A 248 -3.89 8.76 28.84
CA ASP A 248 -5.04 9.02 27.96
C ASP A 248 -5.87 7.77 27.66
N GLY A 249 -5.44 6.59 28.13
CA GLY A 249 -6.07 5.29 27.88
C GLY A 249 -5.72 4.69 26.52
N ALA A 250 -5.46 5.49 25.50
CA ALA A 250 -5.06 5.07 24.15
C ALA A 250 -4.43 6.23 23.37
N ILE A 251 -3.63 5.90 22.35
CA ILE A 251 -3.18 6.86 21.34
C ILE A 251 -4.09 6.74 20.12
N HIS A 252 -4.78 7.82 19.77
CA HIS A 252 -5.61 7.91 18.59
C HIS A 252 -4.79 8.37 17.39
N ILE A 253 -4.80 7.57 16.30
CA ILE A 253 -4.01 7.86 15.10
C ILE A 253 -4.93 7.85 13.88
N THR A 254 -4.87 8.94 13.12
CA THR A 254 -5.63 9.13 11.89
C THR A 254 -5.19 8.14 10.82
N LYS A 255 -6.14 7.44 10.20
CA LYS A 255 -5.94 6.73 8.94
C LYS A 255 -6.63 7.50 7.82
N ASP A 256 -5.87 8.00 6.89
CA ASP A 256 -6.38 8.65 5.69
C ASP A 256 -5.97 7.80 4.49
N THR A 257 -6.86 6.96 4.04
CA THR A 257 -6.61 5.96 3.00
C THR A 257 -7.79 5.90 2.05
N GLY A 258 -7.53 5.78 0.76
CA GLY A 258 -8.57 5.70 -0.25
C GLY A 258 -8.17 4.89 -1.47
N LEU A 259 -9.18 4.55 -2.26
CA LEU A 259 -9.09 3.87 -3.54
C LEU A 259 -9.69 4.79 -4.61
N PHE A 260 -8.90 5.11 -5.61
CA PHE A 260 -9.38 5.74 -6.83
C PHE A 260 -9.90 4.68 -7.81
N GLU A 261 -11.06 4.93 -8.39
CA GLU A 261 -11.61 4.23 -9.55
C GLU A 261 -11.56 5.22 -10.73
N ALA A 262 -10.79 4.89 -11.78
CA ALA A 262 -10.57 5.76 -12.92
C ALA A 262 -10.89 5.04 -14.24
N TYR A 263 -11.57 5.72 -15.21
CA TYR A 263 -11.96 5.13 -16.50
C TYR A 263 -12.20 6.19 -17.58
#